data_4a0d5434f510a605217eaaf892ff5593
#
_entry.id   4a0d5434f510a605217eaaf892ff5593
#
_cell.length_a   1.000
_cell.length_b   1.000
_cell.length_c   1.000
_cell.angle_alpha   90.00
_cell.angle_beta   90.00
_cell.angle_gamma   90.00
#
_symmetry.space_group_name_H-M   'P 1'
#
loop_
_entity.id
_entity.type
_entity.pdbx_description
1 polymer ?
#
loop_
_entity_poly.entity_id
_entity_poly.type
_entity_poly.pdbx_seq_one_letter_code
_entity_poly.pdbx_strand_id
1 'polypeptide(L)'
;YWHWHSIHNAIESYWKGILSHDFSENETYREAASIGADWKRIGTHLKNLQKKNRAAILLDNNSLTGLRLFPLKALGNYSYNTVARWLGDALYHLNIEYDMISSAERDFSSYECLIVPALYSASEDLLTAISDYVKNGGHLITMFRSGFSDEQLKIYADTQPHILQECLGIHYD
;
A
#
# COMPACT_ATOMS: atom_id res chain seq x y z
N TYR A 1 12.42 -12.68 15.49
CA TYR A 1 12.13 -12.86 16.92
C TYR A 1 12.36 -11.54 17.66
N TRP A 2 11.48 -11.21 18.60
CA TRP A 2 11.59 -10.04 19.45
C TRP A 2 12.02 -10.48 20.85
N HIS A 3 13.16 -9.97 21.33
CA HIS A 3 13.89 -10.35 22.53
C HIS A 3 14.43 -11.81 22.53
N TRP A 4 15.70 -11.90 22.87
CA TRP A 4 16.38 -13.17 23.07
C TRP A 4 15.96 -13.84 24.40
N HIS A 5 15.79 -13.07 25.43
CA HIS A 5 15.33 -13.49 26.75
C HIS A 5 14.35 -12.48 27.33
N SER A 6 13.69 -12.83 28.44
CA SER A 6 12.84 -11.89 29.15
C SER A 6 13.60 -10.64 29.58
N ILE A 7 12.98 -9.49 29.54
CA ILE A 7 13.59 -8.22 29.94
C ILE A 7 13.62 -8.15 31.46
N HIS A 8 14.82 -7.94 32.04
CA HIS A 8 15.01 -7.89 33.45
C HIS A 8 15.06 -6.48 34.05
N ASN A 9 15.42 -5.50 33.24
CA ASN A 9 15.65 -4.14 33.71
C ASN A 9 15.26 -3.11 32.63
N ALA A 10 14.00 -2.85 32.50
CA ALA A 10 13.43 -1.82 31.66
C ALA A 10 11.95 -1.63 31.96
N ILE A 11 11.31 -0.69 31.28
CA ILE A 11 9.88 -0.42 31.43
C ILE A 11 9.01 -1.63 31.06
N GLU A 12 9.50 -2.49 30.16
CA GLU A 12 8.85 -3.72 29.67
C GLU A 12 9.40 -4.98 30.39
N SER A 13 9.73 -4.86 31.68
CA SER A 13 10.19 -5.99 32.49
C SER A 13 9.22 -7.17 32.39
N TYR A 14 9.76 -8.39 32.38
CA TYR A 14 9.02 -9.64 32.14
C TYR A 14 8.40 -9.82 30.74
N TRP A 15 8.65 -8.93 29.82
CA TRP A 15 8.25 -9.19 28.45
C TRP A 15 9.00 -10.42 27.92
N LYS A 16 8.24 -11.43 27.50
CA LYS A 16 8.78 -12.75 27.15
C LYS A 16 9.67 -12.69 25.93
N GLY A 17 10.83 -13.31 26.04
CA GLY A 17 11.73 -13.60 24.93
C GLY A 17 11.69 -15.09 24.54
N ILE A 18 12.67 -15.51 23.73
CA ILE A 18 12.84 -16.91 23.32
C ILE A 18 13.25 -17.77 24.51
N LEU A 19 14.20 -17.31 25.32
CA LEU A 19 14.58 -17.96 26.55
C LEU A 19 13.65 -17.56 27.70
N SER A 20 13.57 -18.43 28.71
CA SER A 20 12.88 -18.15 29.96
C SER A 20 13.52 -16.99 30.72
N HIS A 21 12.85 -16.52 31.79
CA HIS A 21 13.33 -15.40 32.59
C HIS A 21 14.69 -15.67 33.25
N ASP A 22 14.95 -16.88 33.60
CA ASP A 22 16.22 -17.38 34.16
C ASP A 22 17.26 -17.79 33.13
N PHE A 23 17.05 -17.41 31.87
CA PHE A 23 17.88 -17.78 30.70
C PHE A 23 17.86 -19.27 30.34
N SER A 24 17.03 -20.08 30.95
CA SER A 24 16.91 -21.49 30.59
C SER A 24 16.19 -21.67 29.24
N GLU A 25 16.53 -22.76 28.58
CA GLU A 25 15.81 -23.20 27.37
C GLU A 25 14.40 -23.68 27.74
N ASN A 26 13.44 -23.30 26.94
CA ASN A 26 12.05 -23.69 27.06
C ASN A 26 11.50 -24.19 25.74
N GLU A 27 10.19 -24.45 25.68
CA GLU A 27 9.54 -24.92 24.44
C GLU A 27 9.69 -23.94 23.29
N THR A 28 9.50 -22.64 23.54
CA THR A 28 9.67 -21.57 22.54
C THR A 28 11.09 -21.57 21.95
N TYR A 29 12.10 -21.80 22.77
CA TYR A 29 13.48 -21.93 22.30
C TYR A 29 13.64 -23.15 21.39
N ARG A 30 13.09 -24.31 21.78
CA ARG A 30 13.17 -25.55 20.98
C ARG A 30 12.44 -25.38 19.62
N GLU A 31 11.28 -24.77 19.63
CA GLU A 31 10.55 -24.47 18.39
C GLU A 31 11.35 -23.49 17.50
N ALA A 32 11.90 -22.42 18.05
CA ALA A 32 12.73 -21.48 17.31
C ALA A 32 13.97 -22.12 16.73
N ALA A 33 14.62 -23.04 17.49
CA ALA A 33 15.76 -23.81 17.00
C ALA A 33 15.37 -24.76 15.86
N SER A 34 14.22 -25.42 15.95
CA SER A 34 13.67 -26.25 14.87
C SER A 34 13.41 -25.45 13.60
N ILE A 35 12.76 -24.29 13.70
CA ILE A 35 12.54 -23.37 12.58
C ILE A 35 13.88 -22.92 11.98
N GLY A 36 14.87 -22.60 12.83
CA GLY A 36 16.21 -22.22 12.39
C GLY A 36 16.92 -23.34 11.62
N ALA A 37 16.76 -24.59 12.05
CA ALA A 37 17.30 -25.77 11.35
C ALA A 37 16.62 -25.96 9.97
N ASP A 38 15.30 -25.80 9.89
CA ASP A 38 14.57 -25.84 8.63
C ASP A 38 15.04 -24.74 7.68
N TRP A 39 15.16 -23.49 8.13
CA TRP A 39 15.68 -22.41 7.33
C TRP A 39 17.11 -22.67 6.83
N LYS A 40 17.95 -23.29 7.66
CA LYS A 40 19.31 -23.68 7.23
C LYS A 40 19.25 -24.73 6.11
N ARG A 41 18.30 -25.67 6.19
CA ARG A 41 18.13 -26.75 5.20
C ARG A 41 17.57 -26.24 3.87
N ILE A 42 16.53 -25.39 3.90
CA ILE A 42 15.78 -24.95 2.70
C ILE A 42 16.17 -23.57 2.20
N GLY A 43 16.89 -22.78 3.00
CA GLY A 43 17.15 -21.36 2.74
C GLY A 43 17.86 -21.08 1.41
N THR A 44 18.69 -22.01 0.95
CA THR A 44 19.33 -21.91 -0.38
C THR A 44 18.33 -21.91 -1.53
N HIS A 45 17.20 -22.62 -1.37
CA HIS A 45 16.12 -22.67 -2.36
C HIS A 45 15.19 -21.46 -2.29
N LEU A 46 15.20 -20.75 -1.16
CA LEU A 46 14.37 -19.56 -0.93
C LEU A 46 15.12 -18.24 -1.19
N LYS A 47 16.40 -18.35 -1.53
CA LYS A 47 17.24 -17.18 -1.79
C LYS A 47 16.78 -16.45 -3.06
N ASN A 48 16.62 -15.13 -2.97
CA ASN A 48 16.25 -14.27 -4.10
C ASN A 48 14.87 -14.59 -4.72
N LEU A 49 13.97 -15.18 -3.96
CA LEU A 49 12.59 -15.29 -4.40
C LEU A 49 12.01 -13.88 -4.57
N GLN A 50 11.41 -13.66 -5.73
CA GLN A 50 10.69 -12.43 -6.03
C GLN A 50 9.23 -12.78 -6.32
N LYS A 51 8.35 -12.04 -5.68
CA LYS A 51 6.93 -12.09 -5.97
C LYS A 51 6.64 -11.21 -7.18
N LYS A 52 5.84 -11.71 -8.11
CA LYS A 52 5.36 -10.94 -9.27
C LYS A 52 3.85 -10.79 -9.13
N ASN A 53 3.43 -9.63 -8.73
CA ASN A 53 2.02 -9.29 -8.65
C ASN A 53 1.55 -8.66 -9.95
N ARG A 54 0.29 -8.97 -10.32
CA ARG A 54 -0.36 -8.41 -11.53
C ARG A 54 -1.16 -7.15 -11.23
N ALA A 55 -1.42 -6.86 -9.95
CA ALA A 55 -2.14 -5.69 -9.49
C ALA A 55 -1.26 -4.83 -8.58
N ALA A 56 -1.49 -3.53 -8.60
CA ALA A 56 -0.88 -2.59 -7.67
C ALA A 56 -1.91 -1.59 -7.14
N ILE A 57 -1.76 -1.19 -5.87
CA ILE A 57 -2.47 -0.06 -5.28
C ILE A 57 -1.48 1.11 -5.16
N LEU A 58 -1.79 2.22 -5.83
CA LEU A 58 -0.99 3.44 -5.78
C LEU A 58 -1.39 4.26 -4.55
N LEU A 59 -0.43 4.54 -3.68
CA LEU A 59 -0.62 5.34 -2.48
C LEU A 59 0.03 6.71 -2.62
N ASP A 60 -0.70 7.75 -2.18
CA ASP A 60 -0.24 9.13 -2.24
C ASP A 60 -0.43 9.87 -0.91
N ASN A 61 0.67 10.40 -0.36
CA ASN A 61 0.66 11.13 0.89
C ASN A 61 0.05 12.54 0.76
N ASN A 62 0.15 13.17 -0.41
CA ASN A 62 -0.45 14.48 -0.64
C ASN A 62 -1.98 14.35 -0.66
N SER A 63 -2.50 13.31 -1.31
CA SER A 63 -3.94 12.99 -1.30
C SER A 63 -4.44 12.68 0.11
N LEU A 64 -3.66 11.94 0.91
CA LEU A 64 -3.97 11.70 2.32
C LEU A 64 -4.09 13.03 3.08
N THR A 65 -3.14 13.94 2.89
CA THR A 65 -3.13 15.26 3.54
C THR A 65 -4.27 16.13 3.01
N GLY A 66 -4.48 16.16 1.70
CA GLY A 66 -5.55 16.91 1.06
C GLY A 66 -6.94 16.50 1.54
N LEU A 67 -7.22 15.21 1.59
CA LEU A 67 -8.51 14.69 2.08
C LEU A 67 -8.68 14.84 3.61
N ARG A 68 -7.59 14.98 4.35
CA ARG A 68 -7.65 15.33 5.77
C ARG A 68 -8.04 16.81 5.97
N LEU A 69 -7.55 17.70 5.13
CA LEU A 69 -7.87 19.13 5.17
C LEU A 69 -9.25 19.43 4.58
N PHE A 70 -9.62 18.71 3.51
CA PHE A 70 -10.88 18.87 2.79
C PHE A 70 -11.68 17.56 2.79
N PRO A 71 -12.17 17.13 3.97
CA PRO A 71 -12.79 15.82 4.11
C PRO A 71 -14.11 15.73 3.34
N LEU A 72 -14.44 14.52 2.92
CA LEU A 72 -15.73 14.19 2.30
C LEU A 72 -16.79 14.04 3.39
N LYS A 73 -17.49 15.09 3.71
CA LYS A 73 -18.54 15.08 4.75
C LYS A 73 -19.63 14.04 4.52
N ALA A 74 -19.94 13.73 3.27
CA ALA A 74 -20.95 12.73 2.91
C ALA A 74 -20.56 11.29 3.29
N LEU A 75 -19.30 10.99 3.51
CA LEU A 75 -18.79 9.68 3.87
C LEU A 75 -18.50 9.50 5.37
N GLY A 76 -18.93 10.46 6.22
CA GLY A 76 -18.68 10.39 7.65
C GLY A 76 -17.20 10.54 8.01
N ASN A 77 -16.69 9.69 8.90
CA ASN A 77 -15.31 9.75 9.40
C ASN A 77 -14.30 8.93 8.57
N TYR A 78 -14.61 8.58 7.33
CA TYR A 78 -13.70 7.81 6.49
C TYR A 78 -12.53 8.65 6.01
N SER A 79 -11.35 8.09 6.19
CA SER A 79 -10.09 8.70 5.76
C SER A 79 -9.60 8.08 4.45
N TYR A 80 -8.61 8.71 3.83
CA TYR A 80 -7.88 8.14 2.69
C TYR A 80 -7.39 6.70 2.98
N ASN A 81 -6.81 6.47 4.17
CA ASN A 81 -6.34 5.14 4.56
C ASN A 81 -7.49 4.12 4.68
N THR A 82 -8.67 4.56 5.08
CA THR A 82 -9.86 3.68 5.13
C THR A 82 -10.23 3.23 3.73
N VAL A 83 -10.25 4.14 2.77
CA VAL A 83 -10.54 3.85 1.36
C VAL A 83 -9.49 2.90 0.76
N ALA A 84 -8.21 3.18 0.97
CA ALA A 84 -7.13 2.32 0.50
C ALA A 84 -7.22 0.91 1.10
N ARG A 85 -7.58 0.81 2.38
CA ARG A 85 -7.79 -0.47 3.06
C ARG A 85 -8.96 -1.25 2.47
N TRP A 86 -10.09 -0.63 2.18
CA TRP A 86 -11.23 -1.32 1.55
C TRP A 86 -10.83 -1.98 0.22
N LEU A 87 -9.99 -1.29 -0.57
CA LEU A 87 -9.50 -1.85 -1.83
C LEU A 87 -8.57 -3.05 -1.58
N GLY A 88 -7.67 -2.94 -0.61
CA GLY A 88 -6.81 -4.04 -0.19
C GLY A 88 -7.60 -5.23 0.36
N ASP A 89 -8.61 -4.98 1.20
CA ASP A 89 -9.49 -6.01 1.75
C ASP A 89 -10.28 -6.71 0.65
N ALA A 90 -10.78 -5.96 -0.35
CA ALA A 90 -11.47 -6.54 -1.49
C ALA A 90 -10.57 -7.49 -2.29
N LEU A 91 -9.33 -7.08 -2.58
CA LEU A 91 -8.35 -7.94 -3.25
C LEU A 91 -7.99 -9.17 -2.41
N TYR A 92 -7.81 -8.99 -1.11
CA TYR A 92 -7.56 -10.08 -0.17
C TYR A 92 -8.68 -11.13 -0.19
N HIS A 93 -9.94 -10.69 -0.13
CA HIS A 93 -11.10 -11.60 -0.20
C HIS A 93 -11.24 -12.30 -1.55
N LEU A 94 -10.74 -11.69 -2.62
CA LEU A 94 -10.69 -12.30 -3.95
C LEU A 94 -9.45 -13.17 -4.16
N ASN A 95 -8.57 -13.28 -3.17
CA ASN A 95 -7.30 -14.01 -3.27
C ASN A 95 -6.36 -13.44 -4.36
N ILE A 96 -6.44 -12.14 -4.59
CA ILE A 96 -5.60 -11.40 -5.53
C ILE A 96 -4.48 -10.73 -4.75
N GLU A 97 -3.25 -11.13 -5.03
CA GLU A 97 -2.07 -10.49 -4.47
C GLU A 97 -1.74 -9.19 -5.22
N TYR A 98 -1.25 -8.20 -4.50
CA TYR A 98 -0.97 -6.89 -5.05
C TYR A 98 0.26 -6.25 -4.39
N ASP A 99 0.87 -5.30 -5.09
CA ASP A 99 1.89 -4.42 -4.55
C ASP A 99 1.28 -3.11 -4.08
N MET A 100 1.87 -2.53 -3.04
CA MET A 100 1.62 -1.13 -2.69
C MET A 100 2.76 -0.29 -3.24
N ILE A 101 2.44 0.63 -4.14
CA ILE A 101 3.42 1.49 -4.80
C ILE A 101 3.21 2.96 -4.44
N SER A 102 4.28 3.72 -4.50
CA SER A 102 4.25 5.15 -4.21
C SER A 102 3.81 5.96 -5.44
N SER A 103 3.19 7.10 -5.21
CA SER A 103 2.91 8.12 -6.22
C SER A 103 4.17 8.75 -6.85
N ALA A 104 5.36 8.39 -6.41
CA ALA A 104 6.61 8.72 -7.10
C ALA A 104 6.88 7.84 -8.33
N GLU A 105 6.22 6.67 -8.43
CA GLU A 105 6.35 5.77 -9.58
C GLU A 105 5.71 6.37 -10.84
N ARG A 106 6.29 6.08 -11.99
CA ARG A 106 5.81 6.51 -13.30
C ARG A 106 5.70 5.37 -14.32
N ASP A 107 6.37 4.25 -14.06
CA ASP A 107 6.30 3.06 -14.90
C ASP A 107 5.40 2.00 -14.25
N PHE A 108 4.20 1.87 -14.77
CA PHE A 108 3.21 0.90 -14.31
C PHE A 108 3.12 -0.33 -15.25
N SER A 109 4.00 -0.43 -16.23
CA SER A 109 3.93 -1.44 -17.31
C SER A 109 4.04 -2.90 -16.83
N SER A 110 4.59 -3.11 -15.63
CA SER A 110 4.68 -4.44 -15.00
C SER A 110 3.36 -4.94 -14.42
N TYR A 111 2.35 -4.07 -14.28
CA TYR A 111 1.06 -4.40 -13.72
C TYR A 111 -0.01 -4.48 -14.79
N GLU A 112 -0.93 -5.42 -14.66
CA GLU A 112 -2.11 -5.51 -15.51
C GLU A 112 -3.26 -4.63 -14.99
N CYS A 113 -3.32 -4.41 -13.68
CA CYS A 113 -4.32 -3.58 -13.04
C CYS A 113 -3.68 -2.62 -12.04
N LEU A 114 -3.90 -1.34 -12.26
CA LEU A 114 -3.54 -0.25 -11.37
C LEU A 114 -4.78 0.25 -10.64
N ILE A 115 -4.75 0.20 -9.32
CA ILE A 115 -5.84 0.67 -8.46
C ILE A 115 -5.40 1.96 -7.79
N VAL A 116 -6.17 3.00 -7.99
CA VAL A 116 -5.85 4.37 -7.54
C VAL A 116 -6.94 4.84 -6.59
N PRO A 117 -6.74 4.71 -5.27
CA PRO A 117 -7.67 5.25 -4.28
C PRO A 117 -7.69 6.77 -4.41
N ALA A 118 -8.85 7.38 -4.32
CA ALA A 118 -9.10 8.82 -4.25
C ALA A 118 -7.84 9.72 -4.37
N LEU A 119 -7.21 9.74 -5.55
CA LEU A 119 -5.98 10.50 -5.83
C LEU A 119 -6.31 11.99 -5.92
N TYR A 120 -6.64 12.59 -4.76
CA TYR A 120 -7.12 13.95 -4.64
C TYR A 120 -6.12 14.98 -5.14
N SER A 121 -4.84 14.78 -4.82
CA SER A 121 -3.73 15.63 -5.21
C SER A 121 -2.74 14.83 -6.05
N ALA A 122 -2.39 15.32 -7.23
CA ALA A 122 -1.41 14.67 -8.08
C ALA A 122 -0.74 15.69 -8.99
N SER A 123 0.52 15.45 -9.37
CA SER A 123 1.17 16.21 -10.42
C SER A 123 0.61 15.83 -11.80
N GLU A 124 0.71 16.75 -12.75
CA GLU A 124 0.37 16.46 -14.16
C GLU A 124 1.19 15.30 -14.74
N ASP A 125 2.45 15.17 -14.32
CA ASP A 125 3.32 14.05 -14.73
C ASP A 125 2.75 12.71 -14.27
N LEU A 126 2.25 12.62 -13.03
CA LEU A 126 1.65 11.39 -12.52
C LEU A 126 0.34 11.08 -13.25
N LEU A 127 -0.51 12.08 -13.45
CA LEU A 127 -1.77 11.89 -14.15
C LEU A 127 -1.54 11.48 -15.62
N THR A 128 -0.53 12.06 -16.26
CA THR A 128 -0.10 11.68 -17.62
C THR A 128 0.39 10.24 -17.66
N ALA A 129 1.25 9.84 -16.73
CA ALA A 129 1.75 8.46 -16.65
C ALA A 129 0.61 7.44 -16.45
N ILE A 130 -0.39 7.77 -15.64
CA ILE A 130 -1.60 6.93 -15.46
C ILE A 130 -2.41 6.87 -16.75
N SER A 131 -2.63 8.01 -17.41
CA SER A 131 -3.35 8.07 -18.68
C SER A 131 -2.65 7.25 -19.77
N ASP A 132 -1.33 7.37 -19.88
CA ASP A 132 -0.53 6.63 -20.86
C ASP A 132 -0.52 5.12 -20.56
N TYR A 133 -0.48 4.74 -19.29
CA TYR A 133 -0.64 3.34 -18.89
C TYR A 133 -1.95 2.74 -19.42
N VAL A 134 -3.07 3.46 -19.29
CA VAL A 134 -4.37 3.02 -19.84
C VAL A 134 -4.37 2.97 -21.37
N LYS A 135 -3.83 3.99 -22.02
CA LYS A 135 -3.68 4.03 -23.50
C LYS A 135 -2.85 2.87 -24.05
N ASN A 136 -1.90 2.40 -23.27
CA ASN A 136 -1.06 1.24 -23.60
C ASN A 136 -1.69 -0.13 -23.22
N GLY A 137 -2.96 -0.15 -22.81
CA GLY A 137 -3.72 -1.37 -22.55
C GLY A 137 -3.76 -1.82 -21.08
N GLY A 138 -3.27 -1.01 -20.14
CA GLY A 138 -3.40 -1.25 -18.72
C GLY A 138 -4.83 -1.02 -18.22
N HIS A 139 -5.25 -1.74 -17.18
CA HIS A 139 -6.55 -1.59 -16.57
C HIS A 139 -6.45 -0.66 -15.36
N LEU A 140 -7.22 0.42 -15.35
CA LEU A 140 -7.27 1.38 -14.26
C LEU A 140 -8.58 1.26 -13.49
N ILE A 141 -8.47 1.09 -12.17
CA ILE A 141 -9.58 1.27 -11.24
C ILE A 141 -9.27 2.53 -10.44
N THR A 142 -10.08 3.55 -10.59
CA THR A 142 -9.93 4.79 -9.83
C THR A 142 -11.21 5.12 -9.08
N MET A 143 -11.08 5.99 -8.08
CA MET A 143 -12.19 6.41 -7.24
C MET A 143 -12.44 7.90 -7.40
N PHE A 144 -13.53 8.35 -6.81
CA PHE A 144 -13.94 9.75 -6.79
C PHE A 144 -12.79 10.70 -6.38
N ARG A 145 -12.84 11.93 -6.87
CA ARG A 145 -11.86 12.99 -6.64
C ARG A 145 -10.42 12.66 -7.04
N SER A 146 -10.21 11.69 -7.90
CA SER A 146 -8.90 11.48 -8.50
C SER A 146 -8.63 12.54 -9.55
N GLY A 147 -7.40 13.10 -9.55
CA GLY A 147 -7.01 14.17 -10.48
C GLY A 147 -7.67 15.52 -10.18
N PHE A 148 -8.01 15.79 -8.92
CA PHE A 148 -8.77 16.98 -8.54
C PHE A 148 -7.93 18.22 -8.31
N SER A 149 -6.74 18.09 -7.74
CA SER A 149 -5.83 19.20 -7.44
C SER A 149 -4.38 18.86 -7.74
N ASP A 150 -3.56 19.90 -7.88
CA ASP A 150 -2.11 19.77 -7.95
C ASP A 150 -1.49 19.41 -6.59
N GLU A 151 -0.17 19.30 -6.54
CA GLU A 151 0.58 18.92 -5.33
C GLU A 151 0.54 19.98 -4.23
N GLN A 152 0.17 21.21 -4.54
CA GLN A 152 -0.04 22.31 -3.60
C GLN A 152 -1.51 22.43 -3.14
N LEU A 153 -2.34 21.45 -3.49
CA LEU A 153 -3.78 21.41 -3.22
C LEU A 153 -4.58 22.53 -3.93
N LYS A 154 -4.02 23.12 -4.98
CA LYS A 154 -4.73 24.03 -5.84
C LYS A 154 -5.57 23.21 -6.83
N ILE A 155 -6.87 23.47 -6.86
CA ILE A 155 -7.80 22.76 -7.74
C ILE A 155 -7.50 23.11 -9.20
N TYR A 156 -7.44 22.12 -10.07
CA TYR A 156 -7.31 22.33 -11.50
C TYR A 156 -8.50 23.14 -12.03
N ALA A 157 -8.22 24.08 -12.91
CA ALA A 157 -9.22 25.07 -13.38
C ALA A 157 -10.04 24.60 -14.57
N ASP A 158 -9.78 23.40 -15.06
CA ASP A 158 -10.51 22.74 -16.14
C ASP A 158 -11.54 21.75 -15.61
N THR A 159 -12.27 21.12 -16.51
CA THR A 159 -13.25 20.09 -16.19
C THR A 159 -12.59 18.86 -15.56
N GLN A 160 -13.18 18.36 -14.52
CA GLN A 160 -12.66 17.20 -13.78
C GLN A 160 -12.99 15.87 -14.50
N PRO A 161 -12.19 14.84 -14.39
CA PRO A 161 -10.95 14.70 -13.59
C PRO A 161 -9.65 15.09 -14.35
N HIS A 162 -9.58 16.29 -14.88
CA HIS A 162 -8.39 16.88 -15.51
C HIS A 162 -7.82 15.97 -16.63
N ILE A 163 -6.53 15.65 -16.62
CA ILE A 163 -5.86 14.79 -17.62
C ILE A 163 -6.51 13.40 -17.75
N LEU A 164 -7.15 12.91 -16.70
CA LEU A 164 -7.74 11.56 -16.71
C LEU A 164 -9.08 11.48 -17.46
N GLN A 165 -9.67 12.60 -17.89
CA GLN A 165 -10.96 12.62 -18.60
C GLN A 165 -10.99 11.68 -19.80
N GLU A 166 -9.97 11.76 -20.65
CA GLU A 166 -9.91 10.99 -21.89
C GLU A 166 -9.84 9.48 -21.64
N CYS A 167 -8.95 9.04 -20.74
CA CYS A 167 -8.75 7.63 -20.47
C CYS A 167 -9.89 6.99 -19.66
N LEU A 168 -10.62 7.79 -18.87
CA LEU A 168 -11.78 7.34 -18.10
C LEU A 168 -13.09 7.48 -18.87
N GLY A 169 -13.15 8.31 -19.90
CA GLY A 169 -14.37 8.60 -20.66
C GLY A 169 -15.45 9.32 -19.83
N ILE A 170 -15.07 10.02 -18.77
CA ILE A 170 -15.97 10.77 -17.90
C ILE A 170 -15.48 12.20 -17.71
N HIS A 171 -16.42 13.08 -17.41
CA HIS A 171 -16.14 14.43 -16.94
C HIS A 171 -17.23 14.85 -15.95
N TYR A 172 -16.88 15.74 -15.04
CA TYR A 172 -17.81 16.30 -14.04
C TYR A 172 -17.34 17.68 -13.58
N ASP A 173 -18.27 18.47 -13.06
CA ASP A 173 -18.07 19.80 -12.47
C ASP A 173 -18.12 19.73 -10.92
#